data_2bf74432f415b1de6d9014d459d0283f
#
_entry.id   2bf74432f415b1de6d9014d459d0283f
#
_cell.length_a   1.000
_cell.length_b   1.000
_cell.length_c   1.000
_cell.angle_alpha   90.00
_cell.angle_beta   90.00
_cell.angle_gamma   90.00
#
_symmetry.space_group_name_H-M   'P 1'
#
loop_
_entity.id
_entity.type
_entity.pdbx_description
1 polymer ?
#
loop_
_entity_poly.entity_id
_entity_poly.type
_entity_poly.pdbx_seq_one_letter_code
_entity_poly.pdbx_strand_id
1 'polypeptide(L)'
;MTDDAPRLAQAVGESLEHLRPWMPWVAQEPVPLAERRQRIATWEQDWRAGGDLVMGVFVDGAAAGGCGLHHRIGPEGLEIGYWIHPSFLRQGIATAAARLLTNAAFHQPEITRVEIHHDKANVASAGVPRKLGFRLMREVPDEPEAPGEVGVSCEWKITRAEWAPFPIASPAT
;
A
#
# COMPACT_ATOMS: atom_id res chain seq x y z
N MET A 1 -1.43 -0.16 15.45
CA MET A 1 -2.17 -0.33 16.73
C MET A 1 -3.19 0.78 16.88
N THR A 2 -4.25 0.57 17.69
CA THR A 2 -5.33 1.57 17.87
C THR A 2 -4.85 2.91 18.46
N ASP A 3 -3.72 2.90 19.17
CA ASP A 3 -3.08 4.13 19.70
C ASP A 3 -2.51 5.04 18.62
N ASP A 4 -2.29 4.52 17.41
CA ASP A 4 -1.82 5.30 16.26
C ASP A 4 -2.96 6.05 15.57
N ALA A 5 -4.23 5.77 15.92
CA ALA A 5 -5.38 6.35 15.26
C ALA A 5 -5.37 7.90 15.18
N PRO A 6 -4.98 8.65 16.24
CA PRO A 6 -4.92 10.11 16.14
C PRO A 6 -3.89 10.60 15.11
N ARG A 7 -2.68 10.00 15.09
CA ARG A 7 -1.61 10.36 14.14
C ARG A 7 -1.99 10.03 12.71
N LEU A 8 -2.63 8.87 12.49
CA LEU A 8 -3.14 8.46 11.17
C LEU A 8 -4.31 9.34 10.73
N ALA A 9 -5.20 9.73 11.64
CA ALA A 9 -6.31 10.65 11.33
C ALA A 9 -5.77 12.02 10.87
N GLN A 10 -4.78 12.56 11.57
CA GLN A 10 -4.14 13.81 11.18
C GLN A 10 -3.47 13.68 9.80
N ALA A 11 -2.63 12.65 9.61
CA ALA A 11 -1.92 12.44 8.35
C ALA A 11 -2.87 12.26 7.17
N VAL A 12 -3.99 11.55 7.34
CA VAL A 12 -5.03 11.42 6.31
C VAL A 12 -5.65 12.79 6.04
N GLY A 13 -6.06 13.53 7.08
CA GLY A 13 -6.66 14.86 6.94
C GLY A 13 -5.78 15.85 6.15
N GLU A 14 -4.47 15.85 6.43
CA GLU A 14 -3.48 16.66 5.73
C GLU A 14 -3.18 16.19 4.30
N SER A 15 -3.61 14.97 3.94
CA SER A 15 -3.34 14.35 2.64
C SER A 15 -4.56 14.33 1.70
N LEU A 16 -5.74 14.77 2.13
CA LEU A 16 -7.00 14.56 1.38
C LEU A 16 -6.94 15.10 -0.06
N GLU A 17 -6.44 16.30 -0.27
CA GLU A 17 -6.33 16.89 -1.62
C GLU A 17 -5.40 16.09 -2.53
N HIS A 18 -4.28 15.62 -1.97
CA HIS A 18 -3.28 14.81 -2.67
C HIS A 18 -3.80 13.40 -3.01
N LEU A 19 -4.58 12.80 -2.13
CA LEU A 19 -5.07 11.43 -2.28
C LEU A 19 -6.37 11.34 -3.07
N ARG A 20 -7.21 12.38 -3.03
CA ARG A 20 -8.52 12.40 -3.70
C ARG A 20 -8.50 11.96 -5.17
N PRO A 21 -7.50 12.32 -5.99
CA PRO A 21 -7.45 11.88 -7.38
C PRO A 21 -7.30 10.36 -7.56
N TRP A 22 -6.78 9.64 -6.55
CA TRP A 22 -6.31 8.26 -6.70
C TRP A 22 -6.90 7.26 -5.72
N MET A 23 -7.55 7.74 -4.65
CA MET A 23 -7.99 6.90 -3.52
C MET A 23 -9.49 7.05 -3.30
N PRO A 24 -10.32 6.10 -3.75
CA PRO A 24 -11.78 6.17 -3.62
C PRO A 24 -12.27 6.34 -2.18
N TRP A 25 -11.57 5.72 -1.23
CA TRP A 25 -11.91 5.78 0.20
C TRP A 25 -11.84 7.19 0.80
N VAL A 26 -11.15 8.13 0.15
CA VAL A 26 -11.08 9.54 0.58
C VAL A 26 -12.46 10.21 0.55
N ALA A 27 -13.38 9.72 -0.26
CA ALA A 27 -14.76 10.23 -0.30
C ALA A 27 -15.50 10.01 1.03
N GLN A 28 -15.02 9.11 1.89
CA GLN A 28 -15.59 8.83 3.21
C GLN A 28 -14.97 9.68 4.33
N GLU A 29 -13.95 10.46 4.05
CA GLU A 29 -13.25 11.29 5.03
C GLU A 29 -13.90 12.68 5.17
N PRO A 30 -13.84 13.28 6.38
CA PRO A 30 -13.20 12.76 7.60
C PRO A 30 -14.11 11.76 8.36
N VAL A 31 -13.52 10.69 8.85
CA VAL A 31 -14.21 9.78 9.76
C VAL A 31 -13.92 10.12 11.22
N PRO A 32 -14.91 9.93 12.14
CA PRO A 32 -14.70 10.14 13.57
C PRO A 32 -13.54 9.30 14.11
N LEU A 33 -12.78 9.82 15.08
CA LEU A 33 -11.63 9.12 15.66
C LEU A 33 -12.00 7.75 16.26
N ALA A 34 -13.19 7.64 16.87
CA ALA A 34 -13.69 6.37 17.40
C ALA A 34 -13.87 5.32 16.29
N GLU A 35 -14.42 5.73 15.15
CA GLU A 35 -14.57 4.86 13.99
C GLU A 35 -13.22 4.47 13.41
N ARG A 36 -12.25 5.37 13.33
CA ARG A 36 -10.89 5.04 12.88
C ARG A 36 -10.23 4.00 13.79
N ARG A 37 -10.39 4.12 15.11
CA ARG A 37 -9.92 3.10 16.07
C ARG A 37 -10.57 1.76 15.82
N GLN A 38 -11.87 1.75 15.55
CA GLN A 38 -12.61 0.53 15.25
C GLN A 38 -12.13 -0.11 13.94
N ARG A 39 -11.93 0.68 12.87
CA ARG A 39 -11.38 0.20 11.60
C ARG A 39 -9.99 -0.44 11.79
N ILE A 40 -9.10 0.20 12.55
CA ILE A 40 -7.77 -0.35 12.86
C ILE A 40 -7.88 -1.67 13.63
N ALA A 41 -8.78 -1.76 14.64
CA ALA A 41 -8.99 -3.00 15.39
C ALA A 41 -9.53 -4.12 14.47
N THR A 42 -10.41 -3.81 13.54
CA THR A 42 -10.93 -4.77 12.55
C THR A 42 -9.79 -5.26 11.65
N TRP A 43 -8.96 -4.37 11.10
CA TRP A 43 -7.80 -4.78 10.28
C TRP A 43 -6.81 -5.67 11.03
N GLU A 44 -6.56 -5.38 12.33
CA GLU A 44 -5.73 -6.25 13.17
C GLU A 44 -6.34 -7.65 13.36
N GLN A 45 -7.67 -7.75 13.50
CA GLN A 45 -8.38 -9.02 13.61
C GLN A 45 -8.35 -9.79 12.30
N ASP A 46 -8.62 -9.13 11.17
CA ASP A 46 -8.59 -9.72 9.83
C ASP A 46 -7.22 -10.32 9.54
N TRP A 47 -6.17 -9.57 9.80
CA TRP A 47 -4.80 -10.07 9.61
C TRP A 47 -4.49 -11.30 10.47
N ARG A 48 -4.87 -11.29 11.75
CA ARG A 48 -4.70 -12.46 12.65
C ARG A 48 -5.48 -13.68 12.19
N ALA A 49 -6.55 -13.46 11.45
CA ALA A 49 -7.37 -14.52 10.83
C ALA A 49 -6.84 -14.98 9.45
N GLY A 50 -5.71 -14.45 8.99
CA GLY A 50 -5.13 -14.75 7.68
C GLY A 50 -5.68 -13.90 6.54
N GLY A 51 -6.35 -12.78 6.85
CA GLY A 51 -6.85 -11.82 5.87
C GLY A 51 -5.83 -10.73 5.53
N ASP A 52 -6.33 -9.61 5.04
CA ASP A 52 -5.52 -8.49 4.58
C ASP A 52 -4.65 -7.87 5.70
N LEU A 53 -3.42 -7.52 5.36
CA LEU A 53 -2.54 -6.75 6.22
C LEU A 53 -2.65 -5.27 5.86
N VAL A 54 -3.11 -4.45 6.81
CA VAL A 54 -3.16 -2.98 6.65
C VAL A 54 -2.35 -2.32 7.76
N MET A 55 -1.40 -1.47 7.40
CA MET A 55 -0.46 -0.83 8.33
C MET A 55 -0.29 0.66 8.06
N GLY A 56 0.00 1.40 9.14
CA GLY A 56 0.55 2.75 9.04
C GLY A 56 2.04 2.72 8.72
N VAL A 57 2.50 3.67 7.92
CA VAL A 57 3.92 3.93 7.67
C VAL A 57 4.35 5.09 8.55
N PHE A 58 5.43 4.91 9.32
CA PHE A 58 5.95 5.92 10.25
C PHE A 58 7.41 6.22 9.95
N VAL A 59 7.77 7.50 10.04
CA VAL A 59 9.15 7.99 9.94
C VAL A 59 9.39 8.90 11.15
N ASP A 60 10.35 8.57 11.98
CA ASP A 60 10.69 9.31 13.21
C ASP A 60 9.47 9.61 14.10
N GLY A 61 8.55 8.65 14.18
CA GLY A 61 7.32 8.74 14.97
C GLY A 61 6.17 9.51 14.32
N ALA A 62 6.38 10.19 13.19
CA ALA A 62 5.33 10.83 12.42
C ALA A 62 4.67 9.85 11.45
N ALA A 63 3.35 9.93 11.28
CA ALA A 63 2.62 9.13 10.31
C ALA A 63 2.90 9.64 8.90
N ALA A 64 3.66 8.88 8.14
CA ALA A 64 4.12 9.22 6.78
C ALA A 64 3.24 8.61 5.68
N GLY A 65 2.26 7.75 6.03
CA GLY A 65 1.38 7.12 5.06
C GLY A 65 0.73 5.84 5.57
N GLY A 66 0.25 5.04 4.65
CA GLY A 66 -0.27 3.69 4.90
C GLY A 66 0.10 2.73 3.78
N CYS A 67 0.14 1.44 4.11
CA CYS A 67 0.39 0.39 3.14
C CYS A 67 -0.28 -0.91 3.55
N GLY A 68 -0.40 -1.86 2.63
CA GLY A 68 -1.01 -3.15 2.93
C GLY A 68 -0.70 -4.23 1.90
N LEU A 69 -1.01 -5.48 2.30
CA LEU A 69 -1.06 -6.67 1.45
C LEU A 69 -2.51 -7.15 1.38
N HIS A 70 -3.03 -7.35 0.19
CA HIS A 70 -4.44 -7.65 -0.05
C HIS A 70 -4.61 -8.92 -0.86
N HIS A 71 -5.56 -9.79 -0.42
CA HIS A 71 -5.90 -11.07 -1.04
C HIS A 71 -6.94 -10.92 -2.17
N ARG A 72 -6.81 -9.95 -3.06
CA ARG A 72 -7.81 -9.61 -4.06
C ARG A 72 -7.45 -9.96 -5.50
N ILE A 73 -6.28 -10.58 -5.71
CA ILE A 73 -5.79 -10.98 -7.03
C ILE A 73 -5.82 -12.51 -7.24
N GLY A 74 -6.63 -13.21 -6.45
CA GLY A 74 -6.78 -14.66 -6.49
C GLY A 74 -5.72 -15.41 -5.66
N PRO A 75 -5.80 -16.75 -5.64
CA PRO A 75 -4.94 -17.58 -4.82
C PRO A 75 -3.46 -17.41 -5.19
N GLU A 76 -2.59 -17.64 -4.21
CA GLU A 76 -1.13 -17.58 -4.37
C GLU A 76 -0.58 -16.19 -4.74
N GLY A 77 -1.40 -15.14 -4.70
CA GLY A 77 -1.02 -13.77 -5.02
C GLY A 77 -1.44 -12.76 -3.97
N LEU A 78 -0.60 -11.77 -3.72
CA LEU A 78 -0.92 -10.62 -2.88
C LEU A 78 -0.69 -9.33 -3.64
N GLU A 79 -1.63 -8.39 -3.51
CA GLU A 79 -1.50 -7.04 -4.05
C GLU A 79 -1.02 -6.08 -2.98
N ILE A 80 -0.05 -5.25 -3.33
CA ILE A 80 0.44 -4.16 -2.46
C ILE A 80 -0.31 -2.89 -2.79
N GLY A 81 -0.98 -2.32 -1.77
CA GLY A 81 -1.50 -0.95 -1.77
C GLY A 81 -0.64 -0.04 -0.89
N TYR A 82 -0.53 1.24 -1.25
CA TYR A 82 0.14 2.26 -0.43
C TYR A 82 -0.33 3.67 -0.77
N TRP A 83 -0.18 4.55 0.20
CA TRP A 83 -0.24 6.00 0.04
C TRP A 83 0.79 6.68 0.93
N ILE A 84 1.29 7.85 0.53
CA ILE A 84 2.30 8.61 1.27
C ILE A 84 1.81 10.03 1.46
N HIS A 85 1.97 10.53 2.68
CA HIS A 85 1.67 11.91 3.04
C HIS A 85 2.52 12.91 2.21
N PRO A 86 1.96 14.04 1.76
CA PRO A 86 2.66 14.99 0.88
C PRO A 86 4.05 15.42 1.35
N SER A 87 4.23 15.66 2.64
CA SER A 87 5.52 16.07 3.23
C SER A 87 6.61 15.00 3.16
N PHE A 88 6.25 13.74 2.88
CA PHE A 88 7.17 12.60 2.82
C PHE A 88 7.36 12.05 1.39
N LEU A 89 6.84 12.76 0.39
CA LEU A 89 6.98 12.35 -1.01
C LEU A 89 8.44 12.42 -1.47
N ARG A 90 8.79 11.59 -2.48
CA ARG A 90 10.10 11.56 -3.16
C ARG A 90 11.30 11.23 -2.24
N GLN A 91 11.05 10.73 -1.04
CA GLN A 91 12.08 10.28 -0.08
C GLN A 91 12.31 8.76 -0.13
N GLY A 92 11.69 8.06 -1.09
CA GLY A 92 11.86 6.60 -1.25
C GLY A 92 10.99 5.75 -0.32
N ILE A 93 10.15 6.36 0.53
CA ILE A 93 9.37 5.68 1.57
C ILE A 93 8.40 4.66 0.97
N ALA A 94 7.64 5.02 -0.08
CA ALA A 94 6.76 4.06 -0.77
C ALA A 94 7.54 2.84 -1.30
N THR A 95 8.71 3.07 -1.89
CA THR A 95 9.58 2.00 -2.41
C THR A 95 10.10 1.10 -1.27
N ALA A 96 10.49 1.70 -0.14
CA ALA A 96 10.93 0.95 1.03
C ALA A 96 9.79 0.11 1.64
N ALA A 97 8.59 0.69 1.79
CA ALA A 97 7.40 -0.02 2.28
C ALA A 97 7.02 -1.18 1.36
N ALA A 98 6.92 -0.93 0.04
CA ALA A 98 6.58 -1.98 -0.93
C ALA A 98 7.63 -3.10 -0.97
N ARG A 99 8.92 -2.79 -0.79
CA ARG A 99 9.99 -3.79 -0.67
C ARG A 99 9.82 -4.67 0.57
N LEU A 100 9.53 -4.07 1.72
CA LEU A 100 9.32 -4.81 2.97
C LEU A 100 8.08 -5.71 2.87
N LEU A 101 6.99 -5.20 2.27
CA LEU A 101 5.78 -5.98 2.03
C LEU A 101 6.02 -7.13 1.04
N THR A 102 6.80 -6.92 -0.01
CA THR A 102 7.18 -8.00 -0.95
C THR A 102 7.99 -9.10 -0.24
N ASN A 103 8.94 -8.71 0.63
CA ASN A 103 9.65 -9.67 1.47
C ASN A 103 8.69 -10.44 2.38
N ALA A 104 7.78 -9.74 3.08
CA ALA A 104 6.81 -10.37 3.97
C ALA A 104 5.87 -11.32 3.22
N ALA A 105 5.39 -10.93 2.03
CA ALA A 105 4.57 -11.77 1.18
C ALA A 105 5.29 -13.08 0.82
N PHE A 106 6.54 -12.99 0.38
CA PHE A 106 7.32 -14.19 0.01
C PHE A 106 7.87 -14.99 1.20
N HIS A 107 7.67 -14.59 2.44
CA HIS A 107 7.86 -15.47 3.60
C HIS A 107 6.70 -16.46 3.76
N GLN A 108 5.55 -16.22 3.18
CA GLN A 108 4.42 -17.15 3.13
C GLN A 108 4.64 -18.15 1.98
N PRO A 109 4.83 -19.46 2.25
CA PRO A 109 5.23 -20.44 1.21
C PRO A 109 4.25 -20.54 0.04
N GLU A 110 2.96 -20.32 0.30
CA GLU A 110 1.87 -20.37 -0.67
C GLU A 110 1.86 -19.19 -1.64
N ILE A 111 2.47 -18.05 -1.30
CA ILE A 111 2.49 -16.87 -2.16
C ILE A 111 3.59 -17.00 -3.21
N THR A 112 3.20 -17.06 -4.46
CA THR A 112 4.11 -17.23 -5.62
C THR A 112 4.35 -15.92 -6.38
N ARG A 113 3.43 -14.93 -6.22
CA ARG A 113 3.51 -13.64 -6.89
C ARG A 113 3.03 -12.49 -6.01
N VAL A 114 3.59 -11.33 -6.28
CA VAL A 114 3.16 -10.04 -5.71
C VAL A 114 2.88 -9.07 -6.86
N GLU A 115 1.80 -8.31 -6.73
CA GLU A 115 1.38 -7.34 -7.73
C GLU A 115 1.22 -5.94 -7.13
N ILE A 116 1.36 -4.91 -7.97
CA ILE A 116 1.04 -3.52 -7.67
C ILE A 116 0.21 -3.01 -8.83
N HIS A 117 -1.00 -2.53 -8.53
CA HIS A 117 -1.91 -1.98 -9.52
C HIS A 117 -2.07 -0.47 -9.30
N HIS A 118 -2.22 0.28 -10.39
CA HIS A 118 -2.53 1.70 -10.35
C HIS A 118 -3.16 2.15 -11.67
N ASP A 119 -3.96 3.21 -11.63
CA ASP A 119 -4.43 3.82 -12.87
C ASP A 119 -3.26 4.41 -13.67
N LYS A 120 -3.36 4.32 -14.99
CA LYS A 120 -2.31 4.76 -15.95
C LYS A 120 -1.94 6.25 -15.79
N ALA A 121 -2.89 7.09 -15.40
CA ALA A 121 -2.63 8.51 -15.13
C ALA A 121 -1.81 8.74 -13.86
N ASN A 122 -1.76 7.77 -12.92
CA ASN A 122 -0.95 7.87 -11.70
C ASN A 122 0.52 7.51 -11.95
N VAL A 123 1.21 8.35 -12.70
CA VAL A 123 2.63 8.15 -13.09
C VAL A 123 3.55 8.06 -11.85
N ALA A 124 3.18 8.72 -10.76
CA ALA A 124 3.96 8.68 -9.52
C ALA A 124 3.99 7.27 -8.93
N SER A 125 2.83 6.57 -8.93
CA SER A 125 2.74 5.19 -8.45
C SER A 125 3.56 4.23 -9.31
N ALA A 126 3.61 4.40 -10.64
CA ALA A 126 4.40 3.57 -11.56
C ALA A 126 5.92 3.54 -11.22
N GLY A 127 6.42 4.58 -10.57
CA GLY A 127 7.82 4.69 -10.16
C GLY A 127 8.25 3.66 -9.11
N VAL A 128 7.33 3.17 -8.29
CA VAL A 128 7.62 2.22 -7.21
C VAL A 128 7.89 0.81 -7.74
N PRO A 129 6.93 0.17 -8.46
CA PRO A 129 7.16 -1.18 -9.00
C PRO A 129 8.35 -1.21 -9.96
N ARG A 130 8.55 -0.18 -10.79
CA ARG A 130 9.68 -0.09 -11.70
C ARG A 130 11.03 -0.11 -10.98
N LYS A 131 11.17 0.63 -9.87
CA LYS A 131 12.40 0.64 -9.07
C LYS A 131 12.67 -0.68 -8.35
N LEU A 132 11.63 -1.46 -8.07
CA LEU A 132 11.73 -2.76 -7.40
C LEU A 132 11.89 -3.93 -8.37
N GLY A 133 11.92 -3.69 -9.69
CA GLY A 133 12.09 -4.73 -10.69
C GLY A 133 10.82 -5.51 -11.03
N PHE A 134 9.65 -5.01 -10.62
CA PHE A 134 8.38 -5.54 -11.12
C PHE A 134 8.26 -5.29 -12.63
N ARG A 135 7.65 -6.24 -13.33
CA ARG A 135 7.35 -6.12 -14.76
C ARG A 135 5.93 -5.65 -14.97
N LEU A 136 5.72 -4.66 -15.83
CA LEU A 136 4.39 -4.31 -16.32
C LEU A 136 3.88 -5.46 -17.18
N MET A 137 2.84 -6.13 -16.72
CA MET A 137 2.27 -7.31 -17.39
C MET A 137 1.23 -6.91 -18.43
N ARG A 138 0.38 -5.97 -18.07
CA ARG A 138 -0.70 -5.51 -18.94
C ARG A 138 -1.23 -4.15 -18.52
N GLU A 139 -1.87 -3.49 -19.45
CA GLU A 139 -2.76 -2.36 -19.25
C GLU A 139 -4.15 -2.83 -19.64
N VAL A 140 -5.11 -2.76 -18.75
CA VAL A 140 -6.48 -3.23 -18.99
C VAL A 140 -7.48 -2.12 -18.77
N PRO A 141 -8.56 -2.05 -19.56
CA PRO A 141 -9.68 -1.15 -19.27
C PRO A 141 -10.23 -1.43 -17.88
N ASP A 142 -10.52 -0.38 -17.14
CA ASP A 142 -11.08 -0.43 -15.80
C ASP A 142 -12.10 0.70 -15.62
N GLU A 143 -12.96 0.61 -14.61
CA GLU A 143 -13.88 1.69 -14.28
C GLU A 143 -13.18 2.69 -13.35
N PRO A 144 -13.15 4.01 -13.67
CA PRO A 144 -12.59 5.01 -12.76
C PRO A 144 -13.37 5.04 -11.44
N GLU A 145 -12.68 4.78 -10.34
CA GLU A 145 -13.23 4.87 -8.98
C GLU A 145 -12.89 6.20 -8.29
N ALA A 146 -11.87 6.91 -8.81
CA ALA A 146 -11.43 8.19 -8.30
C ALA A 146 -11.30 9.24 -9.42
N PRO A 147 -11.46 10.54 -9.13
CA PRO A 147 -11.59 11.59 -10.14
C PRO A 147 -10.33 11.85 -10.98
N GLY A 148 -9.16 11.35 -10.59
CA GLY A 148 -7.91 11.48 -11.35
C GLY A 148 -7.62 10.31 -12.28
N GLU A 149 -8.44 9.26 -12.23
CA GLU A 149 -8.27 8.06 -13.02
C GLU A 149 -8.81 8.22 -14.45
N VAL A 150 -8.16 7.55 -15.39
CA VAL A 150 -8.54 7.52 -16.81
C VAL A 150 -9.16 6.18 -17.21
N GLY A 151 -9.37 5.27 -16.27
CA GLY A 151 -10.01 3.97 -16.51
C GLY A 151 -9.10 2.98 -17.23
N VAL A 152 -7.80 3.02 -16.94
CA VAL A 152 -6.83 2.03 -17.43
C VAL A 152 -5.95 1.59 -16.27
N SER A 153 -6.15 0.35 -15.82
CA SER A 153 -5.31 -0.26 -14.79
C SER A 153 -4.00 -0.76 -15.39
N CYS A 154 -2.89 -0.34 -14.77
CA CYS A 154 -1.54 -0.85 -15.01
C CYS A 154 -1.21 -1.90 -13.96
N GLU A 155 -1.06 -3.16 -14.38
CA GLU A 155 -0.78 -4.29 -13.50
C GLU A 155 0.70 -4.69 -13.56
N TRP A 156 1.41 -4.47 -12.46
CA TRP A 156 2.80 -4.83 -12.31
C TRP A 156 2.92 -6.09 -11.46
N LYS A 157 3.83 -6.99 -11.84
CA LYS A 157 4.03 -8.26 -11.17
C LYS A 157 5.50 -8.58 -10.96
N ILE A 158 5.79 -9.23 -9.83
CA ILE A 158 7.04 -9.94 -9.58
C ILE A 158 6.72 -11.31 -9.00
N THR A 159 7.46 -12.32 -9.39
CA THR A 159 7.35 -13.68 -8.85
C THR A 159 8.40 -13.93 -7.78
N ARG A 160 8.16 -14.94 -6.92
CA ARG A 160 9.13 -15.39 -5.92
C ARG A 160 10.50 -15.71 -6.54
N ALA A 161 10.52 -16.33 -7.72
CA ALA A 161 11.76 -16.72 -8.40
C ALA A 161 12.55 -15.51 -8.93
N GLU A 162 11.87 -14.40 -9.22
CA GLU A 162 12.48 -13.15 -9.70
C GLU A 162 12.93 -12.24 -8.56
N TRP A 163 12.33 -12.41 -7.38
CA TRP A 163 12.61 -11.55 -6.24
C TRP A 163 13.92 -11.94 -5.56
N ALA A 164 14.92 -11.06 -5.63
CA ALA A 164 16.12 -11.16 -4.83
C ALA A 164 15.88 -10.52 -3.45
N PRO A 165 15.83 -11.28 -2.35
CA PRO A 165 15.65 -10.68 -1.04
C PRO A 165 16.81 -9.77 -0.71
N PHE A 166 16.55 -8.47 -0.56
CA PHE A 166 17.53 -7.59 0.05
C PHE A 166 17.67 -7.98 1.53
N PRO A 167 18.87 -8.10 2.07
CA PRO A 167 19.04 -8.35 3.49
C PRO A 167 18.35 -7.22 4.26
N ILE A 168 17.40 -7.60 5.12
CA ILE A 168 16.85 -6.68 6.12
C ILE A 168 18.04 -6.39 7.04
N ALA A 169 18.49 -5.13 7.09
CA ALA A 169 19.48 -4.73 8.07
C ALA A 169 18.93 -5.12 9.45
N SER A 170 19.63 -6.00 10.16
CA SER A 170 19.29 -6.34 11.53
C SER A 170 19.27 -5.05 12.35
N PRO A 171 18.25 -4.82 13.20
CA PRO A 171 18.29 -3.69 14.10
C PRO A 171 19.60 -3.73 14.86
N ALA A 172 20.31 -2.60 14.88
CA ALA A 172 21.51 -2.47 15.69
C ALA A 172 21.12 -2.76 17.14
N THR A 173 21.75 -3.77 17.74
CA THR A 173 21.61 -4.14 19.15
C THR A 173 22.13 -3.03 20.04
#